data_b04a88b2bb59ff75913fba731f77b357
#
_entry.id   b04a88b2bb59ff75913fba731f77b357
#
_cell.length_a   1.000
_cell.length_b   1.000
_cell.length_c   1.000
_cell.angle_alpha   90.00
_cell.angle_beta   90.00
_cell.angle_gamma   90.00
#
_symmetry.space_group_name_H-M   'P 1'
#
loop_
_entity.id
_entity.type
_entity.pdbx_description
1 polymer ?
#
loop_
_entity_poly.entity_id
_entity_poly.type
_entity_poly.pdbx_seq_one_letter_code
_entity_poly.pdbx_strand_id
1 'polypeptide(L)'
;MSASLLLTLIPPTPCRSPTSQPGALARRPSRVCPPAGTNVGGVNLSPADQLAARRQQLADHADAAAARQHARGRRSARQRLLALLDEGSFVELDALAEHRCTDFGMAGRALPGDGVVTGFGTIDGRRVCIYAQDFTVFGGSLGEVHGQKITKVMDLAVRTGVPLIGLNDGGGARIQEGVGALTQFAEIFRRNVAASGVIPQISLILGPCAGGAVYSPALTDFTIMVEGTSHMFITGPEVIRAVTGEDVGLEELGGARAHADRSGACHYAATDEDDAFAYVRELLHYLPDNNLSEAPACAPGQAVTDIDLDSLVPQNPSQPYDMGLVLEAVLDDGEFLEVMPTYAPNVICAFGHLEGQAVGIVANQPQQLAGVLDIAAAEKAARFVRTCDAFNLPVLTFVDVPGFLPGTQQEWDGIIRRGAKLIYAYAEATVPLITTITRKAYGGAYIVMGSKKLGADINLAWPTAQVAVMGAAGAVNILHRRELAALDAAGGDVAAERERLTAQYEETLVNPWEAARRGFVDAVISPHETRQQLAAALRALATKRVAGPARRHGNVPL
;
A
#
# COMPACT_ATOMS: atom_id res chain seq x y z
N MET A 1 50.88 -12.15 12.45
CA MET A 1 51.17 -11.61 13.78
C MET A 1 49.85 -11.52 14.52
N SER A 2 49.68 -12.43 15.45
CA SER A 2 48.46 -12.61 16.27
C SER A 2 48.41 -11.57 17.38
N ALA A 3 47.20 -11.05 17.65
CA ALA A 3 46.91 -10.37 18.90
C ALA A 3 45.53 -10.86 19.39
N SER A 4 45.60 -11.82 20.30
CA SER A 4 44.45 -12.23 21.16
C SER A 4 44.18 -11.16 22.19
N LEU A 5 42.91 -10.75 22.32
CA LEU A 5 42.45 -9.95 23.45
C LEU A 5 41.52 -10.82 24.32
N LEU A 6 42.03 -11.07 25.56
CA LEU A 6 41.35 -11.75 26.64
C LEU A 6 40.15 -10.92 27.12
N LEU A 7 38.97 -11.54 27.15
CA LEU A 7 37.83 -11.04 27.92
C LEU A 7 37.91 -11.59 29.36
N THR A 8 38.11 -10.68 30.31
CA THR A 8 38.07 -10.97 31.76
C THR A 8 36.61 -11.06 32.21
N LEU A 9 36.22 -12.23 32.68
CA LEU A 9 34.95 -12.51 33.35
C LEU A 9 34.98 -11.95 34.77
N ILE A 10 34.03 -11.09 35.09
CA ILE A 10 33.75 -10.62 36.47
C ILE A 10 32.70 -11.58 37.07
N PRO A 11 32.92 -12.21 38.23
CA PRO A 11 31.95 -13.07 38.89
C PRO A 11 30.89 -12.25 39.64
N PRO A 12 29.64 -12.76 39.76
CA PRO A 12 28.58 -12.05 40.46
C PRO A 12 28.75 -12.16 41.99
N THR A 13 28.59 -11.03 42.66
CA THR A 13 28.57 -10.89 44.13
C THR A 13 27.29 -11.47 44.73
N PRO A 14 27.31 -12.22 45.82
CA PRO A 14 26.12 -12.76 46.46
C PRO A 14 25.39 -11.70 47.30
N CYS A 15 24.10 -11.53 47.02
CA CYS A 15 23.18 -10.70 47.76
C CYS A 15 22.87 -11.35 49.14
N ARG A 16 23.21 -10.68 50.23
CA ARG A 16 22.83 -11.09 51.60
C ARG A 16 21.36 -10.77 51.84
N SER A 17 20.60 -11.75 52.27
CA SER A 17 19.25 -11.62 52.82
C SER A 17 19.26 -11.03 54.22
N PRO A 18 18.38 -10.10 54.56
CA PRO A 18 18.11 -9.74 55.95
C PRO A 18 16.99 -10.64 56.50
N THR A 19 17.30 -11.33 57.57
CA THR A 19 16.34 -11.98 58.46
C THR A 19 15.52 -10.93 59.20
N SER A 20 14.21 -10.94 59.10
CA SER A 20 13.29 -10.28 60.01
C SER A 20 12.09 -11.18 60.31
N GLN A 21 11.77 -11.23 61.60
CA GLN A 21 10.78 -12.07 62.26
C GLN A 21 9.33 -11.85 61.76
N PRO A 22 8.42 -12.81 61.97
CA PRO A 22 7.06 -12.73 61.50
C PRO A 22 6.16 -11.89 62.43
N GLY A 23 5.75 -10.73 61.95
CA GLY A 23 4.63 -9.99 62.54
C GLY A 23 3.30 -10.51 61.98
N ALA A 24 2.41 -10.92 62.89
CA ALA A 24 1.07 -11.40 62.56
C ALA A 24 0.23 -10.28 61.91
N LEU A 25 -0.01 -10.37 60.60
CA LEU A 25 -1.00 -9.58 59.89
C LEU A 25 -2.28 -10.37 59.74
N ALA A 26 -3.33 -9.86 60.35
CA ALA A 26 -4.68 -10.37 60.32
C ALA A 26 -5.12 -10.60 58.87
N ARG A 27 -5.49 -11.82 58.53
CA ARG A 27 -6.14 -12.21 57.27
C ARG A 27 -7.48 -11.47 57.19
N ARG A 28 -7.59 -10.49 56.29
CA ARG A 28 -8.89 -10.04 55.80
C ARG A 28 -9.52 -11.17 55.01
N PRO A 29 -10.83 -11.47 55.20
CA PRO A 29 -11.49 -12.51 54.43
C PRO A 29 -11.50 -12.09 52.96
N SER A 30 -11.00 -12.98 52.08
CA SER A 30 -11.14 -12.90 50.65
C SER A 30 -12.62 -12.82 50.31
N ARG A 31 -13.08 -11.67 49.81
CA ARG A 31 -14.39 -11.59 49.16
C ARG A 31 -14.32 -12.48 47.90
N VAL A 32 -14.84 -13.68 48.02
CA VAL A 32 -15.21 -14.49 46.87
C VAL A 32 -16.31 -13.71 46.18
N CYS A 33 -16.05 -13.19 44.98
CA CYS A 33 -17.11 -12.71 44.12
C CYS A 33 -18.02 -13.89 43.82
N PRO A 34 -19.33 -13.76 44.05
CA PRO A 34 -20.25 -14.79 43.62
C PRO A 34 -20.21 -14.85 42.07
N PRO A 35 -20.31 -16.04 41.43
CA PRO A 35 -20.49 -16.14 40.00
C PRO A 35 -21.77 -15.37 39.64
N ALA A 36 -21.71 -14.53 38.62
CA ALA A 36 -22.87 -13.84 38.07
C ALA A 36 -23.88 -14.87 37.50
N GLY A 37 -24.65 -15.43 38.38
CA GLY A 37 -25.83 -16.22 38.03
C GLY A 37 -26.98 -15.26 37.74
N THR A 38 -27.27 -15.02 36.48
CA THR A 38 -28.54 -14.41 36.06
C THR A 38 -29.64 -15.41 36.33
N ASN A 39 -30.25 -15.27 37.49
CA ASN A 39 -31.51 -15.93 37.83
C ASN A 39 -32.62 -15.22 37.04
N VAL A 40 -32.94 -15.70 35.85
CA VAL A 40 -34.20 -15.41 35.20
C VAL A 40 -35.10 -16.61 35.45
N GLY A 41 -36.00 -16.48 36.41
CA GLY A 41 -37.12 -17.39 36.71
C GLY A 41 -36.80 -18.89 36.66
N GLY A 42 -36.47 -19.49 37.77
CA GLY A 42 -36.56 -20.89 38.23
C GLY A 42 -36.56 -22.08 37.29
N VAL A 43 -36.09 -21.98 36.06
CA VAL A 43 -35.90 -23.12 35.14
C VAL A 43 -34.42 -23.32 34.93
N ASN A 44 -33.87 -24.46 35.37
CA ASN A 44 -32.53 -24.88 35.02
C ASN A 44 -32.51 -25.25 33.54
N LEU A 45 -32.16 -24.27 32.69
CA LEU A 45 -31.96 -24.49 31.25
C LEU A 45 -30.83 -25.53 31.04
N SER A 46 -31.02 -26.47 30.12
CA SER A 46 -29.94 -27.37 29.70
C SER A 46 -28.81 -26.56 29.07
N PRO A 47 -27.57 -27.08 29.03
CA PRO A 47 -26.45 -26.40 28.33
C PRO A 47 -26.78 -26.09 26.87
N ALA A 48 -27.53 -26.92 26.17
CA ALA A 48 -27.98 -26.67 24.81
C ALA A 48 -28.95 -25.49 24.72
N ASP A 49 -29.93 -25.40 25.66
CA ASP A 49 -30.88 -24.30 25.72
C ASP A 49 -30.18 -22.97 26.08
N GLN A 50 -29.18 -23.03 26.97
CA GLN A 50 -28.35 -21.85 27.28
C GLN A 50 -27.58 -21.35 26.05
N LEU A 51 -26.99 -22.26 25.24
CA LEU A 51 -26.33 -21.90 24.00
C LEU A 51 -27.32 -21.31 22.99
N ALA A 52 -28.49 -21.93 22.83
CA ALA A 52 -29.53 -21.42 21.94
C ALA A 52 -29.98 -20.02 22.34
N ALA A 53 -30.21 -19.75 23.64
CA ALA A 53 -30.56 -18.45 24.16
C ALA A 53 -29.50 -17.38 23.88
N ARG A 54 -28.20 -17.72 24.05
CA ARG A 54 -27.12 -16.79 23.76
C ARG A 54 -26.98 -16.51 22.25
N ARG A 55 -27.16 -17.52 21.40
CA ARG A 55 -27.19 -17.34 19.94
C ARG A 55 -28.35 -16.44 19.51
N GLN A 56 -29.54 -16.62 20.10
CA GLN A 56 -30.68 -15.75 19.83
C GLN A 56 -30.38 -14.31 20.25
N GLN A 57 -29.80 -14.09 21.42
CA GLN A 57 -29.42 -12.77 21.89
C GLN A 57 -28.41 -12.08 20.92
N LEU A 58 -27.45 -12.82 20.37
CA LEU A 58 -26.54 -12.31 19.35
C LEU A 58 -27.27 -11.93 18.05
N ALA A 59 -28.21 -12.76 17.60
CA ALA A 59 -29.02 -12.49 16.42
C ALA A 59 -29.89 -11.23 16.62
N ASP A 60 -30.59 -11.13 17.74
CA ASP A 60 -31.44 -9.95 18.08
C ASP A 60 -30.59 -8.67 18.12
N HIS A 61 -29.37 -8.76 18.66
CA HIS A 61 -28.45 -7.63 18.68
C HIS A 61 -27.99 -7.23 17.26
N ALA A 62 -27.66 -8.21 16.42
CA ALA A 62 -27.26 -7.99 15.03
C ALA A 62 -28.40 -7.35 14.21
N ASP A 63 -29.64 -7.80 14.40
CA ASP A 63 -30.82 -7.25 13.74
C ASP A 63 -31.09 -5.80 14.18
N ALA A 64 -30.97 -5.52 15.47
CA ALA A 64 -31.10 -4.16 16.00
C ALA A 64 -29.97 -3.22 15.48
N ALA A 65 -28.75 -3.72 15.33
CA ALA A 65 -27.64 -3.00 14.73
C ALA A 65 -27.90 -2.72 13.23
N ALA A 66 -28.39 -3.72 12.50
CA ALA A 66 -28.75 -3.57 11.09
C ALA A 66 -29.86 -2.52 10.90
N ALA A 67 -30.92 -2.58 11.69
CA ALA A 67 -32.01 -1.60 11.63
C ALA A 67 -31.50 -0.16 11.87
N ARG A 68 -30.58 0.04 12.84
CA ARG A 68 -29.99 1.35 13.13
C ARG A 68 -29.13 1.88 11.98
N GLN A 69 -28.38 1.01 11.31
CA GLN A 69 -27.55 1.39 10.16
C GLN A 69 -28.40 1.64 8.91
N HIS A 70 -29.40 0.81 8.64
CA HIS A 70 -30.34 1.00 7.53
C HIS A 70 -31.09 2.36 7.62
N ALA A 71 -31.46 2.80 8.82
CA ALA A 71 -32.06 4.11 9.04
C ALA A 71 -31.12 5.28 8.64
N ARG A 72 -29.81 5.01 8.47
CA ARG A 72 -28.79 5.94 8.00
C ARG A 72 -28.34 5.67 6.56
N GLY A 73 -28.99 4.74 5.85
CA GLY A 73 -28.61 4.32 4.50
C GLY A 73 -27.28 3.51 4.43
N ARG A 74 -26.88 2.85 5.53
CA ARG A 74 -25.61 2.11 5.63
C ARG A 74 -25.85 0.64 5.94
N ARG A 75 -24.88 -0.22 5.60
CA ARG A 75 -24.83 -1.63 6.04
C ARG A 75 -24.30 -1.74 7.47
N SER A 76 -24.76 -2.75 8.22
CA SER A 76 -24.13 -3.12 9.49
C SER A 76 -22.79 -3.82 9.27
N ALA A 77 -21.93 -3.88 10.31
CA ALA A 77 -20.65 -4.57 10.26
C ALA A 77 -20.77 -6.02 9.76
N ARG A 78 -21.77 -6.76 10.24
CA ARG A 78 -22.04 -8.15 9.82
C ARG A 78 -22.47 -8.24 8.36
N GLN A 79 -23.33 -7.33 7.89
CA GLN A 79 -23.75 -7.30 6.49
C GLN A 79 -22.60 -6.99 5.55
N ARG A 80 -21.66 -6.10 5.94
CA ARG A 80 -20.44 -5.81 5.18
C ARG A 80 -19.55 -7.04 5.05
N LEU A 81 -19.35 -7.79 6.15
CA LEU A 81 -18.61 -9.05 6.11
C LEU A 81 -19.25 -10.07 5.16
N LEU A 82 -20.57 -10.26 5.25
CA LEU A 82 -21.29 -11.23 4.42
C LEU A 82 -21.37 -10.81 2.94
N ALA A 83 -21.28 -9.51 2.64
CA ALA A 83 -21.23 -9.02 1.26
C ALA A 83 -19.84 -9.21 0.62
N LEU A 84 -18.77 -9.16 1.43
CA LEU A 84 -17.41 -9.33 0.94
C LEU A 84 -16.98 -10.80 0.87
N LEU A 85 -17.38 -11.63 1.83
CA LEU A 85 -17.00 -13.04 1.92
C LEU A 85 -17.92 -13.93 1.07
N ASP A 86 -17.42 -15.10 0.71
CA ASP A 86 -18.22 -16.14 0.07
C ASP A 86 -19.34 -16.62 0.98
N GLU A 87 -20.50 -16.93 0.39
CA GLU A 87 -21.69 -17.35 1.14
C GLU A 87 -21.40 -18.58 2.01
N GLY A 88 -21.74 -18.49 3.30
CA GLY A 88 -21.57 -19.56 4.26
C GLY A 88 -20.13 -19.83 4.71
N SER A 89 -19.13 -19.10 4.21
CA SER A 89 -17.71 -19.31 4.56
C SER A 89 -17.30 -18.71 5.89
N PHE A 90 -18.05 -17.73 6.41
CA PHE A 90 -17.64 -16.96 7.59
C PHE A 90 -17.73 -17.76 8.88
N VAL A 91 -16.63 -17.83 9.62
CA VAL A 91 -16.54 -18.39 10.98
C VAL A 91 -16.16 -17.28 11.95
N GLU A 92 -17.10 -16.91 12.81
CA GLU A 92 -16.91 -15.86 13.81
C GLU A 92 -16.11 -16.34 15.01
N LEU A 93 -15.19 -15.51 15.48
CA LEU A 93 -14.40 -15.72 16.70
C LEU A 93 -14.81 -14.71 17.77
N ASP A 94 -14.84 -15.17 19.04
CA ASP A 94 -15.09 -14.33 20.22
C ASP A 94 -16.42 -13.53 20.17
N ALA A 95 -17.47 -14.12 19.56
CA ALA A 95 -18.78 -13.49 19.46
C ALA A 95 -19.40 -13.14 20.83
N LEU A 96 -19.06 -13.88 21.88
CA LEU A 96 -19.57 -13.69 23.24
C LEU A 96 -18.65 -12.85 24.14
N ALA A 97 -17.53 -12.36 23.62
CA ALA A 97 -16.62 -11.52 24.41
C ALA A 97 -17.25 -10.14 24.68
N GLU A 98 -17.12 -9.65 25.91
CA GLU A 98 -17.69 -8.39 26.38
C GLU A 98 -16.61 -7.54 27.05
N HIS A 99 -16.76 -6.20 27.06
CA HIS A 99 -15.84 -5.33 27.77
C HIS A 99 -15.89 -5.58 29.28
N ARG A 100 -14.82 -5.22 29.97
CA ARG A 100 -14.65 -5.42 31.42
C ARG A 100 -14.74 -4.11 32.22
N CYS A 101 -15.01 -3.00 31.55
CA CYS A 101 -15.09 -1.68 32.17
C CYS A 101 -16.34 -1.57 33.03
N THR A 102 -16.18 -1.10 34.27
CA THR A 102 -17.27 -0.86 35.24
C THR A 102 -17.50 0.61 35.50
N ASP A 103 -16.54 1.48 35.14
CA ASP A 103 -16.57 2.91 35.41
C ASP A 103 -17.44 3.66 34.41
N PHE A 104 -17.77 4.90 34.72
CA PHE A 104 -18.54 5.81 33.84
C PHE A 104 -19.85 5.20 33.30
N GLY A 105 -20.52 4.37 34.14
CA GLY A 105 -21.80 3.74 33.78
C GLY A 105 -21.69 2.56 32.78
N MET A 106 -20.50 2.03 32.56
CA MET A 106 -20.29 0.91 31.64
C MET A 106 -20.76 -0.44 32.19
N ALA A 107 -20.79 -0.65 33.51
CA ALA A 107 -21.12 -1.93 34.14
C ALA A 107 -22.45 -2.57 33.67
N GLY A 108 -23.44 -1.75 33.29
CA GLY A 108 -24.75 -2.22 32.79
C GLY A 108 -24.88 -2.16 31.27
N ARG A 109 -23.82 -1.92 30.53
CA ARG A 109 -23.81 -1.70 29.08
C ARG A 109 -22.93 -2.69 28.32
N ALA A 110 -22.55 -3.80 28.97
CA ALA A 110 -21.79 -4.86 28.30
C ALA A 110 -22.64 -5.47 27.16
N LEU A 111 -22.07 -5.50 25.98
CA LEU A 111 -22.70 -6.05 24.78
C LEU A 111 -21.79 -7.13 24.20
N PRO A 112 -22.32 -8.29 23.82
CA PRO A 112 -21.56 -9.34 23.16
C PRO A 112 -20.86 -8.85 21.89
N GLY A 113 -19.62 -9.27 21.71
CA GLY A 113 -18.77 -8.86 20.57
C GLY A 113 -18.01 -7.57 20.76
N ASP A 114 -18.33 -6.76 21.78
CA ASP A 114 -17.66 -5.50 22.15
C ASP A 114 -17.38 -4.53 20.97
N GLY A 115 -18.35 -4.45 20.04
CA GLY A 115 -18.28 -3.49 18.93
C GLY A 115 -17.34 -3.88 17.78
N VAL A 116 -16.90 -5.14 17.71
CA VAL A 116 -16.17 -5.66 16.55
C VAL A 116 -16.53 -7.11 16.25
N VAL A 117 -16.82 -7.41 15.00
CA VAL A 117 -17.01 -8.77 14.49
C VAL A 117 -15.68 -9.24 13.92
N THR A 118 -15.17 -10.39 14.40
CA THR A 118 -13.85 -10.91 14.02
C THR A 118 -13.95 -12.37 13.64
N GLY A 119 -13.16 -12.80 12.66
CA GLY A 119 -13.16 -14.20 12.23
C GLY A 119 -12.33 -14.44 10.98
N PHE A 120 -12.68 -15.48 10.27
CA PHE A 120 -12.08 -15.87 9.00
C PHE A 120 -13.14 -16.42 8.05
N GLY A 121 -12.83 -16.42 6.76
CA GLY A 121 -13.70 -16.94 5.71
C GLY A 121 -12.94 -17.07 4.40
N THR A 122 -13.66 -17.08 3.29
CA THR A 122 -13.07 -17.07 1.96
C THR A 122 -13.61 -15.93 1.10
N ILE A 123 -12.81 -15.48 0.15
CA ILE A 123 -13.16 -14.57 -0.94
C ILE A 123 -12.72 -15.26 -2.23
N ASP A 124 -13.69 -15.56 -3.09
CA ASP A 124 -13.45 -16.32 -4.34
C ASP A 124 -12.64 -17.60 -4.09
N GLY A 125 -13.00 -18.31 -3.01
CA GLY A 125 -12.35 -19.54 -2.55
C GLY A 125 -11.03 -19.33 -1.79
N ARG A 126 -10.47 -18.13 -1.75
CA ARG A 126 -9.22 -17.82 -1.05
C ARG A 126 -9.46 -17.51 0.42
N ARG A 127 -8.67 -18.12 1.30
CA ARG A 127 -8.77 -17.93 2.75
C ARG A 127 -8.32 -16.53 3.15
N VAL A 128 -9.09 -15.88 4.02
CA VAL A 128 -8.75 -14.58 4.60
C VAL A 128 -9.09 -14.54 6.09
N CYS A 129 -8.33 -13.77 6.86
CA CYS A 129 -8.71 -13.33 8.18
C CYS A 129 -9.31 -11.91 8.09
N ILE A 130 -10.36 -11.64 8.87
CA ILE A 130 -11.13 -10.42 8.71
C ILE A 130 -11.68 -9.90 10.05
N TYR A 131 -11.77 -8.59 10.18
CA TYR A 131 -12.53 -7.93 11.23
C TYR A 131 -13.37 -6.79 10.68
N ALA A 132 -14.49 -6.48 11.34
CA ALA A 132 -15.34 -5.35 11.02
C ALA A 132 -15.79 -4.63 12.28
N GLN A 133 -15.52 -3.34 12.37
CA GLN A 133 -15.95 -2.48 13.48
C GLN A 133 -17.44 -2.16 13.36
N ASP A 134 -18.16 -2.27 14.48
CA ASP A 134 -19.58 -1.95 14.56
C ASP A 134 -19.80 -0.58 15.19
N PHE A 135 -20.06 0.41 14.36
CA PHE A 135 -20.33 1.78 14.80
C PHE A 135 -21.55 1.90 15.72
N THR A 136 -22.48 0.93 15.71
CA THR A 136 -23.66 0.95 16.59
C THR A 136 -23.34 0.68 18.05
N VAL A 137 -22.15 0.16 18.34
CA VAL A 137 -21.64 -0.13 19.70
C VAL A 137 -20.57 0.90 20.06
N PHE A 138 -20.91 1.83 20.93
CA PHE A 138 -20.01 2.91 21.39
C PHE A 138 -19.35 3.71 20.27
N GLY A 139 -20.03 3.90 19.12
CA GLY A 139 -19.46 4.59 17.96
C GLY A 139 -18.28 3.85 17.32
N GLY A 140 -18.21 2.53 17.40
CA GLY A 140 -17.09 1.72 16.90
C GLY A 140 -15.77 1.98 17.62
N SER A 141 -15.80 2.64 18.79
CA SER A 141 -14.58 3.01 19.50
C SER A 141 -13.82 1.80 20.03
N LEU A 142 -12.50 1.83 19.90
CA LEU A 142 -11.60 0.77 20.34
C LEU A 142 -11.52 0.73 21.87
N GLY A 143 -12.04 -0.35 22.46
CA GLY A 143 -11.85 -0.71 23.86
C GLY A 143 -10.79 -1.81 24.03
N GLU A 144 -10.57 -2.23 25.27
CA GLU A 144 -9.56 -3.26 25.57
C GLU A 144 -9.91 -4.61 24.91
N VAL A 145 -11.14 -5.12 25.11
CA VAL A 145 -11.57 -6.40 24.54
C VAL A 145 -11.75 -6.31 23.03
N HIS A 146 -12.28 -5.20 22.53
CA HIS A 146 -12.34 -4.89 21.11
C HIS A 146 -10.95 -5.06 20.45
N GLY A 147 -9.91 -4.42 21.00
CA GLY A 147 -8.54 -4.53 20.49
C GLY A 147 -7.95 -5.93 20.63
N GLN A 148 -8.23 -6.63 21.74
CA GLN A 148 -7.79 -8.03 21.95
C GLN A 148 -8.39 -8.97 20.90
N LYS A 149 -9.63 -8.77 20.47
CA LYS A 149 -10.25 -9.54 19.38
C LYS A 149 -9.56 -9.28 18.05
N ILE A 150 -9.28 -8.03 17.69
CA ILE A 150 -8.56 -7.67 16.48
C ILE A 150 -7.17 -8.29 16.48
N THR A 151 -6.39 -8.10 17.55
CA THR A 151 -5.02 -8.62 17.63
C THR A 151 -4.96 -10.15 17.57
N LYS A 152 -5.96 -10.85 18.10
CA LYS A 152 -6.09 -12.31 17.98
C LYS A 152 -6.25 -12.75 16.53
N VAL A 153 -7.07 -12.05 15.74
CA VAL A 153 -7.26 -12.34 14.30
C VAL A 153 -6.02 -11.99 13.50
N MET A 154 -5.33 -10.89 13.82
CA MET A 154 -4.04 -10.53 13.22
C MET A 154 -2.98 -11.63 13.47
N ASP A 155 -2.87 -12.12 14.71
CA ASP A 155 -1.96 -13.21 15.05
C ASP A 155 -2.34 -14.53 14.33
N LEU A 156 -3.63 -14.78 14.11
CA LEU A 156 -4.11 -15.92 13.33
C LEU A 156 -3.69 -15.78 11.86
N ALA A 157 -3.91 -14.63 11.24
CA ALA A 157 -3.56 -14.35 9.85
C ALA A 157 -2.07 -14.61 9.58
N VAL A 158 -1.19 -14.07 10.42
CA VAL A 158 0.27 -14.29 10.29
C VAL A 158 0.64 -15.76 10.47
N ARG A 159 0.06 -16.45 11.48
CA ARG A 159 0.35 -17.86 11.73
C ARG A 159 -0.14 -18.82 10.64
N THR A 160 -1.20 -18.44 9.95
CA THR A 160 -1.77 -19.25 8.86
C THR A 160 -1.30 -18.80 7.48
N GLY A 161 -0.60 -17.65 7.39
CA GLY A 161 -0.08 -17.12 6.15
C GLY A 161 -1.20 -16.74 5.16
N VAL A 162 -2.23 -16.03 5.64
CA VAL A 162 -3.37 -15.59 4.82
C VAL A 162 -3.56 -14.09 4.91
N PRO A 163 -4.14 -13.42 3.88
CA PRO A 163 -4.41 -12.00 3.91
C PRO A 163 -5.28 -11.57 5.10
N LEU A 164 -4.99 -10.37 5.63
CA LEU A 164 -5.77 -9.73 6.68
C LEU A 164 -6.56 -8.56 6.08
N ILE A 165 -7.88 -8.56 6.32
CA ILE A 165 -8.77 -7.49 5.85
C ILE A 165 -9.44 -6.81 7.05
N GLY A 166 -9.32 -5.49 7.14
CA GLY A 166 -9.96 -4.68 8.17
C GLY A 166 -11.05 -3.77 7.60
N LEU A 167 -12.29 -3.93 8.08
CA LEU A 167 -13.40 -3.02 7.79
C LEU A 167 -13.51 -2.01 8.93
N ASN A 168 -13.04 -0.80 8.69
CA ASN A 168 -12.88 0.23 9.71
C ASN A 168 -14.06 1.21 9.68
N ASP A 169 -14.73 1.36 10.83
CA ASP A 169 -15.85 2.28 11.05
C ASP A 169 -15.91 2.63 12.56
N GLY A 170 -15.00 3.50 13.02
CA GLY A 170 -14.86 3.76 14.45
C GLY A 170 -14.29 5.13 14.81
N GLY A 171 -14.81 5.68 15.91
CA GLY A 171 -14.50 7.00 16.42
C GLY A 171 -13.23 7.13 17.28
N GLY A 172 -12.26 6.22 17.12
CA GLY A 172 -11.01 6.29 17.89
C GLY A 172 -11.02 5.50 19.20
N ALA A 173 -10.29 5.93 20.22
CA ALA A 173 -10.18 5.24 21.51
C ALA A 173 -11.47 5.38 22.35
N ARG A 174 -11.89 4.30 23.01
CA ARG A 174 -13.00 4.32 23.99
C ARG A 174 -12.52 5.01 25.27
N ILE A 175 -12.91 6.27 25.45
CA ILE A 175 -12.39 7.14 26.52
C ILE A 175 -12.71 6.62 27.91
N GLN A 176 -13.82 5.88 28.08
CA GLN A 176 -14.22 5.27 29.35
C GLN A 176 -13.24 4.21 29.85
N GLU A 177 -12.46 3.62 28.97
CA GLU A 177 -11.44 2.61 29.31
C GLU A 177 -10.03 3.20 29.44
N GLY A 178 -9.88 4.51 29.20
CA GLY A 178 -8.65 5.26 29.42
C GLY A 178 -7.43 4.67 28.70
N VAL A 179 -6.33 4.51 29.41
CA VAL A 179 -5.07 3.99 28.87
C VAL A 179 -5.18 2.53 28.41
N GLY A 180 -6.11 1.74 28.96
CA GLY A 180 -6.38 0.37 28.52
C GLY A 180 -6.79 0.31 27.05
N ALA A 181 -7.70 1.20 26.63
CA ALA A 181 -8.07 1.35 25.23
C ALA A 181 -6.89 1.84 24.37
N LEU A 182 -6.14 2.82 24.85
CA LEU A 182 -5.02 3.41 24.11
C LEU A 182 -3.90 2.40 23.82
N THR A 183 -3.59 1.52 24.78
CA THR A 183 -2.56 0.48 24.61
C THR A 183 -2.91 -0.54 23.53
N GLN A 184 -4.20 -0.75 23.25
CA GLN A 184 -4.62 -1.66 22.17
C GLN A 184 -4.25 -1.14 20.78
N PHE A 185 -4.22 0.16 20.56
CA PHE A 185 -3.67 0.71 19.31
C PHE A 185 -2.20 0.34 19.14
N ALA A 186 -1.39 0.47 20.19
CA ALA A 186 0.02 0.07 20.13
C ALA A 186 0.18 -1.43 19.81
N GLU A 187 -0.67 -2.28 20.38
CA GLU A 187 -0.67 -3.72 20.09
C GLU A 187 -1.07 -4.03 18.65
N ILE A 188 -2.01 -3.28 18.07
CA ILE A 188 -2.39 -3.38 16.65
C ILE A 188 -1.23 -2.90 15.77
N PHE A 189 -0.67 -1.71 16.02
CA PHE A 189 0.43 -1.16 15.21
C PHE A 189 1.66 -2.07 15.18
N ARG A 190 2.04 -2.61 16.34
CA ARG A 190 3.14 -3.58 16.43
C ARG A 190 2.90 -4.81 15.54
N ARG A 191 1.65 -5.27 15.46
CA ARG A 191 1.29 -6.41 14.60
C ARG A 191 1.20 -6.04 13.13
N ASN A 192 0.71 -4.84 12.79
CA ASN A 192 0.78 -4.36 11.40
C ASN A 192 2.24 -4.36 10.91
N VAL A 193 3.17 -3.83 11.73
CA VAL A 193 4.60 -3.83 11.38
C VAL A 193 5.16 -5.25 11.28
N ALA A 194 4.80 -6.14 12.20
CA ALA A 194 5.27 -7.54 12.16
C ALA A 194 4.71 -8.33 10.97
N ALA A 195 3.52 -7.97 10.49
CA ALA A 195 2.87 -8.60 9.34
C ALA A 195 3.30 -7.99 7.99
N SER A 196 3.90 -6.79 8.02
CA SER A 196 4.32 -6.06 6.82
C SER A 196 5.33 -6.87 6.00
N GLY A 197 5.02 -7.08 4.71
CA GLY A 197 5.80 -7.92 3.83
C GLY A 197 5.76 -9.41 4.15
N VAL A 198 4.88 -9.85 5.05
CA VAL A 198 4.66 -11.27 5.39
C VAL A 198 3.33 -11.76 4.82
N ILE A 199 2.26 -11.01 5.06
CA ILE A 199 0.92 -11.26 4.51
C ILE A 199 0.36 -9.94 3.96
N PRO A 200 -0.46 -9.97 2.90
CA PRO A 200 -1.19 -8.79 2.44
C PRO A 200 -2.12 -8.25 3.54
N GLN A 201 -2.06 -6.95 3.78
CA GLN A 201 -2.91 -6.25 4.73
C GLN A 201 -3.74 -5.19 4.00
N ILE A 202 -5.06 -5.31 4.04
CA ILE A 202 -6.00 -4.45 3.31
C ILE A 202 -6.94 -3.77 4.32
N SER A 203 -7.02 -2.45 4.27
CA SER A 203 -7.90 -1.64 5.10
C SER A 203 -8.99 -0.99 4.25
N LEU A 204 -10.26 -1.28 4.55
CA LEU A 204 -11.40 -0.56 4.00
C LEU A 204 -11.91 0.41 5.06
N ILE A 205 -12.02 1.67 4.69
CA ILE A 205 -12.61 2.70 5.54
C ILE A 205 -14.05 2.89 5.08
N LEU A 206 -15.00 2.52 5.92
CA LEU A 206 -16.43 2.49 5.57
C LEU A 206 -17.26 3.45 6.43
N GLY A 207 -16.56 4.31 7.18
CA GLY A 207 -17.13 5.32 8.04
C GLY A 207 -16.04 6.21 8.63
N PRO A 208 -16.26 6.86 9.78
CA PRO A 208 -15.21 7.62 10.43
C PRO A 208 -14.07 6.72 10.91
N CYS A 209 -12.84 7.20 10.72
CA CYS A 209 -11.61 6.62 11.24
C CYS A 209 -10.75 7.78 11.75
N ALA A 210 -10.81 8.07 13.06
CA ALA A 210 -10.28 9.30 13.62
C ALA A 210 -9.23 9.06 14.70
N GLY A 211 -8.32 10.03 14.89
CA GLY A 211 -7.29 9.99 15.91
C GLY A 211 -6.29 8.86 15.69
N GLY A 212 -5.97 8.10 16.74
CA GLY A 212 -5.04 6.96 16.67
C GLY A 212 -5.46 5.86 15.68
N ALA A 213 -6.74 5.76 15.35
CA ALA A 213 -7.26 4.73 14.46
C ALA A 213 -6.71 4.82 13.02
N VAL A 214 -6.31 6.02 12.56
CA VAL A 214 -5.81 6.22 11.18
C VAL A 214 -4.44 5.58 10.93
N TYR A 215 -3.66 5.34 11.98
CA TYR A 215 -2.30 4.82 11.81
C TYR A 215 -2.27 3.35 11.40
N SER A 216 -3.24 2.53 11.86
CA SER A 216 -3.32 1.14 11.41
C SER A 216 -3.53 1.03 9.89
N PRO A 217 -4.53 1.68 9.28
CA PRO A 217 -4.65 1.74 7.81
C PRO A 217 -3.40 2.26 7.10
N ALA A 218 -2.75 3.30 7.63
CA ALA A 218 -1.53 3.84 7.05
C ALA A 218 -0.33 2.87 7.08
N LEU A 219 -0.35 1.88 7.97
CA LEU A 219 0.66 0.81 8.08
C LEU A 219 0.32 -0.41 7.22
N THR A 220 -0.91 -0.54 6.72
CA THR A 220 -1.32 -1.64 5.84
C THR A 220 -0.84 -1.41 4.39
N ASP A 221 -0.89 -2.43 3.56
CA ASP A 221 -0.41 -2.35 2.18
C ASP A 221 -1.34 -1.55 1.29
N PHE A 222 -2.66 -1.69 1.50
CA PHE A 222 -3.70 -1.00 0.73
C PHE A 222 -4.76 -0.40 1.64
N THR A 223 -5.14 0.83 1.35
CA THR A 223 -6.25 1.55 2.00
C THR A 223 -7.27 1.96 0.95
N ILE A 224 -8.50 1.46 1.08
CA ILE A 224 -9.63 1.78 0.22
C ILE A 224 -10.62 2.64 1.01
N MET A 225 -11.12 3.70 0.43
CA MET A 225 -12.09 4.61 1.06
C MET A 225 -13.33 4.78 0.19
N VAL A 226 -14.50 4.87 0.81
CA VAL A 226 -15.78 5.11 0.10
C VAL A 226 -16.11 6.60 0.12
N GLU A 227 -16.41 7.19 -1.03
CA GLU A 227 -16.78 8.59 -1.16
C GLU A 227 -18.02 8.95 -0.33
N GLY A 228 -18.03 10.15 0.25
CA GLY A 228 -19.14 10.68 1.01
C GLY A 228 -19.45 10.00 2.35
N THR A 229 -18.79 8.88 2.67
CA THR A 229 -19.02 8.14 3.93
C THR A 229 -17.78 7.91 4.75
N SER A 230 -16.62 7.82 4.12
CA SER A 230 -15.34 7.53 4.75
C SER A 230 -14.56 8.79 5.07
N HIS A 231 -14.09 8.89 6.32
CA HIS A 231 -13.27 10.02 6.74
C HIS A 231 -12.07 9.54 7.55
N MET A 232 -10.88 9.98 7.18
CA MET A 232 -9.64 9.77 7.93
C MET A 232 -9.02 11.10 8.31
N PHE A 233 -8.77 11.32 9.60
CA PHE A 233 -8.00 12.47 10.09
C PHE A 233 -7.46 12.21 11.49
N ILE A 234 -6.30 12.76 11.80
CA ILE A 234 -5.74 12.70 13.16
C ILE A 234 -6.59 13.56 14.10
N THR A 235 -6.96 14.77 13.63
CA THR A 235 -7.70 15.75 14.42
C THR A 235 -8.88 16.25 13.58
N GLY A 236 -10.08 16.19 14.14
CA GLY A 236 -11.30 16.58 13.44
C GLY A 236 -11.45 18.10 13.26
N PRO A 237 -12.37 18.54 12.37
CA PRO A 237 -12.59 19.94 12.02
C PRO A 237 -12.82 20.88 13.20
N GLU A 238 -13.58 20.42 14.22
CA GLU A 238 -13.88 21.25 15.41
C GLU A 238 -12.62 21.63 16.20
N VAL A 239 -11.68 20.67 16.34
CA VAL A 239 -10.42 20.92 17.06
C VAL A 239 -9.49 21.80 16.22
N ILE A 240 -9.44 21.60 14.89
CA ILE A 240 -8.69 22.46 13.97
C ILE A 240 -9.18 23.89 14.10
N ARG A 241 -10.49 24.11 14.00
CA ARG A 241 -11.11 25.44 14.19
C ARG A 241 -10.74 26.08 15.53
N ALA A 242 -10.77 25.30 16.60
CA ALA A 242 -10.45 25.80 17.95
C ALA A 242 -8.98 26.16 18.14
N VAL A 243 -8.06 25.48 17.46
CA VAL A 243 -6.60 25.64 17.65
C VAL A 243 -5.98 26.58 16.62
N THR A 244 -6.32 26.41 15.32
CA THR A 244 -5.72 27.17 14.21
C THR A 244 -6.63 28.28 13.69
N GLY A 245 -7.93 28.23 13.97
CA GLY A 245 -8.93 29.14 13.42
C GLY A 245 -9.40 28.78 12.01
N GLU A 246 -8.88 27.71 11.41
CA GLU A 246 -9.27 27.24 10.09
C GLU A 246 -10.68 26.63 10.13
N ASP A 247 -11.51 26.98 9.14
CA ASP A 247 -12.85 26.43 8.95
C ASP A 247 -12.83 25.47 7.77
N VAL A 248 -12.88 24.16 8.04
CA VAL A 248 -12.77 23.10 7.03
C VAL A 248 -13.86 22.04 7.27
N GLY A 249 -14.47 21.54 6.18
CA GLY A 249 -15.45 20.46 6.25
C GLY A 249 -14.82 19.08 6.39
N LEU A 250 -15.63 18.08 6.81
CA LEU A 250 -15.18 16.70 6.96
C LEU A 250 -14.63 16.11 5.66
N GLU A 251 -15.35 16.30 4.55
CA GLU A 251 -14.94 15.80 3.23
C GLU A 251 -13.66 16.46 2.73
N GLU A 252 -13.56 17.78 2.92
CA GLU A 252 -12.38 18.53 2.48
C GLU A 252 -11.14 18.18 3.29
N LEU A 253 -11.30 17.94 4.60
CA LEU A 253 -10.20 17.60 5.50
C LEU A 253 -9.71 16.17 5.30
N GLY A 254 -10.63 15.21 5.24
CA GLY A 254 -10.27 13.81 5.33
C GLY A 254 -11.21 12.86 4.60
N GLY A 255 -11.97 13.33 3.63
CA GLY A 255 -12.78 12.47 2.76
C GLY A 255 -11.94 11.64 1.80
N ALA A 256 -12.57 10.66 1.14
CA ALA A 256 -11.89 9.74 0.22
C ALA A 256 -11.08 10.48 -0.86
N ARG A 257 -11.67 11.49 -1.49
CA ARG A 257 -11.00 12.31 -2.52
C ARG A 257 -9.85 13.14 -1.97
N ALA A 258 -9.97 13.69 -0.76
CA ALA A 258 -8.86 14.44 -0.14
C ALA A 258 -7.62 13.56 0.02
N HIS A 259 -7.81 12.28 0.35
CA HIS A 259 -6.71 11.34 0.51
C HIS A 259 -6.26 10.70 -0.82
N ALA A 260 -7.16 10.45 -1.75
CA ALA A 260 -6.83 9.91 -3.06
C ALA A 260 -6.10 10.92 -3.96
N ASP A 261 -6.45 12.22 -3.90
CA ASP A 261 -5.91 13.20 -4.83
C ASP A 261 -4.72 13.99 -4.26
N ARG A 262 -4.64 14.17 -2.92
CA ARG A 262 -3.70 15.10 -2.29
C ARG A 262 -2.67 14.44 -1.37
N SER A 263 -3.11 13.56 -0.45
CA SER A 263 -2.20 13.00 0.55
C SER A 263 -1.59 11.65 0.18
N GLY A 264 -2.17 10.92 -0.78
CA GLY A 264 -1.76 9.58 -1.15
C GLY A 264 -1.99 8.52 -0.07
N ALA A 265 -2.82 8.82 0.95
CA ALA A 265 -3.16 7.85 1.98
C ALA A 265 -4.25 6.87 1.55
N CYS A 266 -5.00 7.18 0.48
CA CYS A 266 -6.03 6.33 -0.11
C CYS A 266 -5.52 5.77 -1.44
N HIS A 267 -5.52 4.44 -1.57
CA HIS A 267 -5.07 3.74 -2.78
C HIS A 267 -6.19 3.64 -3.83
N TYR A 268 -7.44 3.59 -3.37
CA TYR A 268 -8.61 3.59 -4.22
C TYR A 268 -9.79 4.30 -3.55
N ALA A 269 -10.35 5.32 -4.19
CA ALA A 269 -11.56 6.01 -3.76
C ALA A 269 -12.76 5.38 -4.47
N ALA A 270 -13.45 4.49 -3.76
CA ALA A 270 -14.61 3.78 -4.26
C ALA A 270 -15.86 4.65 -4.25
N THR A 271 -16.73 4.48 -5.23
CA THR A 271 -18.00 5.21 -5.34
C THR A 271 -19.02 4.79 -4.28
N ASP A 272 -18.99 3.50 -3.88
CA ASP A 272 -19.81 2.92 -2.82
C ASP A 272 -19.14 1.69 -2.19
N GLU A 273 -19.84 1.02 -1.25
CA GLU A 273 -19.28 -0.16 -0.57
C GLU A 273 -19.14 -1.37 -1.52
N ASP A 274 -20.01 -1.52 -2.53
CA ASP A 274 -19.94 -2.65 -3.47
C ASP A 274 -18.74 -2.49 -4.43
N ASP A 275 -18.48 -1.29 -4.89
CA ASP A 275 -17.30 -0.93 -5.66
C ASP A 275 -16.00 -1.18 -4.85
N ALA A 276 -15.99 -0.79 -3.57
CA ALA A 276 -14.87 -1.08 -2.67
C ALA A 276 -14.63 -2.60 -2.51
N PHE A 277 -15.69 -3.39 -2.41
CA PHE A 277 -15.59 -4.85 -2.29
C PHE A 277 -15.14 -5.50 -3.60
N ALA A 278 -15.59 -5.00 -4.74
CA ALA A 278 -15.14 -5.44 -6.07
C ALA A 278 -13.64 -5.19 -6.23
N TYR A 279 -13.17 -4.00 -5.87
CA TYR A 279 -11.73 -3.68 -5.90
C TYR A 279 -10.89 -4.61 -5.02
N VAL A 280 -11.36 -4.96 -3.81
CA VAL A 280 -10.66 -5.91 -2.93
C VAL A 280 -10.60 -7.31 -3.54
N ARG A 281 -11.70 -7.79 -4.14
CA ARG A 281 -11.73 -9.09 -4.82
C ARG A 281 -10.72 -9.13 -5.95
N GLU A 282 -10.74 -8.11 -6.80
CA GLU A 282 -9.82 -7.98 -7.92
C GLU A 282 -8.36 -7.87 -7.45
N LEU A 283 -8.07 -7.05 -6.44
CA LEU A 283 -6.74 -6.94 -5.86
C LEU A 283 -6.19 -8.28 -5.37
N LEU A 284 -7.04 -9.12 -4.77
CA LEU A 284 -6.64 -10.44 -4.32
C LEU A 284 -6.30 -11.39 -5.49
N HIS A 285 -6.78 -11.18 -6.71
CA HIS A 285 -6.39 -11.98 -7.86
C HIS A 285 -4.93 -11.76 -8.27
N TYR A 286 -4.34 -10.62 -7.91
CA TYR A 286 -2.93 -10.32 -8.21
C TYR A 286 -1.98 -10.66 -7.06
N LEU A 287 -2.47 -10.67 -5.81
CA LEU A 287 -1.61 -10.85 -4.63
C LEU A 287 -1.54 -12.31 -4.20
N PRO A 288 -0.37 -12.82 -3.76
CA PRO A 288 -0.27 -14.15 -3.13
C PRO A 288 -0.96 -14.18 -1.75
N ASP A 289 -1.10 -15.37 -1.17
CA ASP A 289 -1.58 -15.48 0.21
C ASP A 289 -0.57 -14.90 1.23
N ASN A 290 0.72 -15.03 0.94
CA ASN A 290 1.82 -14.54 1.78
C ASN A 290 3.13 -14.48 0.98
N ASN A 291 4.18 -13.95 1.58
CA ASN A 291 5.50 -13.78 0.96
C ASN A 291 6.24 -15.08 0.59
N LEU A 292 5.73 -16.24 0.97
CA LEU A 292 6.30 -17.55 0.60
C LEU A 292 5.53 -18.23 -0.53
N SER A 293 4.43 -17.63 -0.95
CA SER A 293 3.55 -18.17 -2.00
C SER A 293 3.76 -17.36 -3.29
N GLU A 294 3.51 -18.01 -4.41
CA GLU A 294 3.37 -17.31 -5.71
C GLU A 294 1.98 -16.67 -5.78
N ALA A 295 1.85 -15.62 -6.61
CA ALA A 295 0.54 -15.04 -6.94
C ALA A 295 -0.36 -16.07 -7.63
N PRO A 296 -1.70 -15.94 -7.53
CA PRO A 296 -2.61 -16.82 -8.23
C PRO A 296 -2.31 -16.81 -9.73
N ALA A 297 -2.13 -17.99 -10.31
CA ALA A 297 -2.01 -18.11 -11.76
C ALA A 297 -3.41 -18.17 -12.39
N CYS A 298 -3.61 -17.47 -13.49
CA CYS A 298 -4.83 -17.56 -14.29
C CYS A 298 -4.53 -18.15 -15.67
N ALA A 299 -5.58 -18.45 -16.43
CA ALA A 299 -5.41 -18.83 -17.83
C ALA A 299 -4.81 -17.63 -18.59
N PRO A 300 -3.85 -17.84 -19.49
CA PRO A 300 -3.31 -16.76 -20.32
C PRO A 300 -4.43 -16.07 -21.11
N GLY A 301 -4.52 -14.75 -20.97
CA GLY A 301 -5.42 -13.92 -21.77
C GLY A 301 -4.83 -13.62 -23.15
N GLN A 302 -5.63 -12.97 -23.99
CA GLN A 302 -5.25 -12.64 -25.36
C GLN A 302 -4.59 -11.27 -25.44
N ALA A 303 -3.75 -11.07 -26.45
CA ALA A 303 -3.24 -9.74 -26.79
C ALA A 303 -4.35 -8.90 -27.43
N VAL A 304 -4.45 -7.64 -27.06
CA VAL A 304 -5.32 -6.69 -27.76
C VAL A 304 -4.69 -6.36 -29.12
N THR A 305 -5.43 -6.61 -30.19
CA THR A 305 -4.93 -6.47 -31.58
C THR A 305 -5.32 -5.15 -32.24
N ASP A 306 -6.24 -4.42 -31.64
CA ASP A 306 -6.79 -3.18 -32.23
C ASP A 306 -5.90 -1.95 -31.96
N ILE A 307 -4.87 -2.09 -31.13
CA ILE A 307 -3.90 -1.04 -30.81
C ILE A 307 -2.61 -1.28 -31.60
N ASP A 308 -2.33 -0.39 -32.56
CA ASP A 308 -1.07 -0.41 -33.32
C ASP A 308 0.05 0.30 -32.53
N LEU A 309 0.85 -0.47 -31.80
CA LEU A 309 1.96 0.06 -31.01
C LEU A 309 3.05 0.74 -31.86
N ASP A 310 3.23 0.32 -33.12
CA ASP A 310 4.28 0.88 -33.98
C ASP A 310 3.98 2.34 -34.37
N SER A 311 2.71 2.73 -34.38
CA SER A 311 2.28 4.11 -34.67
C SER A 311 1.86 4.92 -33.43
N LEU A 312 1.70 4.28 -32.28
CA LEU A 312 1.15 4.90 -31.06
C LEU A 312 2.03 6.03 -30.52
N VAL A 313 3.36 5.84 -30.52
CA VAL A 313 4.29 6.83 -29.98
C VAL A 313 4.66 7.85 -31.05
N PRO A 314 4.30 9.14 -30.87
CA PRO A 314 4.59 10.19 -31.85
C PRO A 314 6.11 10.35 -32.06
N GLN A 315 6.50 10.59 -33.32
CA GLN A 315 7.90 10.90 -33.67
C GLN A 315 8.34 12.23 -33.04
N ASN A 316 7.43 13.20 -32.93
CA ASN A 316 7.72 14.46 -32.23
C ASN A 316 7.79 14.21 -30.71
N PRO A 317 8.96 14.37 -30.06
CA PRO A 317 9.13 14.10 -28.64
C PRO A 317 8.35 15.04 -27.72
N SER A 318 7.85 16.16 -28.24
CA SER A 318 7.01 17.11 -27.47
C SER A 318 5.52 16.75 -27.49
N GLN A 319 5.09 15.84 -28.37
CA GLN A 319 3.70 15.42 -28.45
C GLN A 319 3.44 14.31 -27.41
N PRO A 320 2.48 14.51 -26.48
CA PRO A 320 2.12 13.47 -25.52
C PRO A 320 1.35 12.32 -26.17
N TYR A 321 1.38 11.16 -25.54
CA TYR A 321 0.55 9.99 -25.84
C TYR A 321 0.12 9.33 -24.54
N ASP A 322 -0.90 8.49 -24.59
CA ASP A 322 -1.39 7.75 -23.43
C ASP A 322 -0.60 6.46 -23.24
N MET A 323 0.11 6.36 -22.13
CA MET A 323 0.83 5.14 -21.77
C MET A 323 -0.14 3.99 -21.40
N GLY A 324 -1.37 4.30 -20.98
CA GLY A 324 -2.41 3.30 -20.72
C GLY A 324 -2.65 2.40 -21.95
N LEU A 325 -2.70 2.99 -23.14
CA LEU A 325 -2.84 2.22 -24.39
C LEU A 325 -1.67 1.27 -24.67
N VAL A 326 -0.45 1.64 -24.23
CA VAL A 326 0.70 0.72 -24.32
C VAL A 326 0.50 -0.47 -23.38
N LEU A 327 0.00 -0.21 -22.18
CA LEU A 327 -0.26 -1.26 -21.18
C LEU A 327 -1.39 -2.19 -21.67
N GLU A 328 -2.49 -1.63 -22.19
CA GLU A 328 -3.59 -2.40 -22.77
C GLU A 328 -3.11 -3.34 -23.90
N ALA A 329 -2.25 -2.84 -24.80
CA ALA A 329 -1.73 -3.67 -25.89
C ALA A 329 -0.77 -4.79 -25.43
N VAL A 330 -0.14 -4.63 -24.27
CA VAL A 330 0.87 -5.57 -23.76
C VAL A 330 0.28 -6.60 -22.82
N LEU A 331 -0.69 -6.22 -21.99
CA LEU A 331 -1.26 -7.08 -20.96
C LEU A 331 -2.33 -8.02 -21.49
N ASP A 332 -2.65 -9.04 -20.71
CA ASP A 332 -3.70 -10.00 -21.02
C ASP A 332 -5.05 -9.29 -21.06
N ASP A 333 -5.78 -9.50 -22.15
CA ASP A 333 -7.11 -8.93 -22.44
C ASP A 333 -7.18 -7.39 -22.33
N GLY A 334 -6.02 -6.72 -22.24
CA GLY A 334 -5.90 -5.28 -22.05
C GLY A 334 -6.25 -4.79 -20.65
N GLU A 335 -6.39 -5.70 -19.68
CA GLU A 335 -6.87 -5.38 -18.35
C GLU A 335 -5.72 -5.12 -17.36
N PHE A 336 -5.88 -4.10 -16.53
CA PHE A 336 -5.00 -3.82 -15.39
C PHE A 336 -5.72 -3.06 -14.28
N LEU A 337 -5.33 -3.33 -13.04
CA LEU A 337 -5.85 -2.69 -11.83
C LEU A 337 -4.91 -1.58 -11.39
N GLU A 338 -5.30 -0.32 -11.60
CA GLU A 338 -4.49 0.82 -11.20
C GLU A 338 -4.59 1.09 -9.69
N VAL A 339 -3.45 1.36 -9.08
CA VAL A 339 -3.29 1.75 -7.67
C VAL A 339 -2.99 3.24 -7.60
N MET A 340 -3.77 4.00 -6.83
CA MET A 340 -3.66 5.46 -6.71
C MET A 340 -3.82 6.18 -8.07
N PRO A 341 -4.88 5.95 -8.84
CA PRO A 341 -5.02 6.50 -10.20
C PRO A 341 -5.02 8.04 -10.22
N THR A 342 -5.52 8.69 -9.19
CA THR A 342 -5.62 10.16 -9.12
C THR A 342 -4.47 10.82 -8.34
N TYR A 343 -3.70 10.06 -7.54
CA TYR A 343 -2.51 10.56 -6.86
C TYR A 343 -1.28 10.42 -7.75
N ALA A 344 -0.57 11.51 -7.99
CA ALA A 344 0.60 11.55 -8.86
C ALA A 344 0.35 10.83 -10.20
N PRO A 345 -0.64 11.27 -11.01
CA PRO A 345 -1.05 10.57 -12.24
C PRO A 345 0.02 10.62 -13.35
N ASN A 346 1.10 11.36 -13.16
CA ASN A 346 2.29 11.36 -14.01
C ASN A 346 3.09 10.05 -13.93
N VAL A 347 2.77 9.15 -12.97
CA VAL A 347 3.27 7.78 -12.92
C VAL A 347 2.10 6.82 -12.66
N ILE A 348 1.93 5.85 -13.55
CA ILE A 348 1.00 4.73 -13.40
C ILE A 348 1.66 3.66 -12.54
N CYS A 349 0.96 3.18 -11.51
CA CYS A 349 1.29 1.98 -10.76
C CYS A 349 0.07 1.05 -10.87
N ALA A 350 0.25 -0.14 -11.40
CA ALA A 350 -0.86 -1.06 -11.63
C ALA A 350 -0.44 -2.53 -11.48
N PHE A 351 -1.42 -3.39 -11.24
CA PHE A 351 -1.28 -4.83 -11.41
C PHE A 351 -1.92 -5.26 -12.72
N GLY A 352 -1.37 -6.27 -13.35
CA GLY A 352 -1.92 -6.87 -14.56
C GLY A 352 -1.48 -8.32 -14.69
N HIS A 353 -1.95 -9.01 -15.73
CA HIS A 353 -1.47 -10.33 -16.09
C HIS A 353 -0.72 -10.29 -17.42
N LEU A 354 0.31 -11.10 -17.54
CA LEU A 354 1.01 -11.35 -18.79
C LEU A 354 1.24 -12.86 -18.94
N GLU A 355 0.61 -13.47 -19.93
CA GLU A 355 0.52 -14.93 -20.11
C GLU A 355 0.01 -15.64 -18.84
N GLY A 356 -0.98 -15.06 -18.15
CA GLY A 356 -1.57 -15.58 -16.92
C GLY A 356 -0.74 -15.39 -15.66
N GLN A 357 0.45 -14.80 -15.75
CA GLN A 357 1.29 -14.48 -14.59
C GLN A 357 1.00 -13.05 -14.12
N ALA A 358 0.71 -12.88 -12.83
CA ALA A 358 0.53 -11.56 -12.23
C ALA A 358 1.86 -10.79 -12.22
N VAL A 359 1.79 -9.51 -12.58
CA VAL A 359 2.93 -8.58 -12.65
C VAL A 359 2.55 -7.22 -12.07
N GLY A 360 3.51 -6.54 -11.45
CA GLY A 360 3.40 -5.12 -11.12
C GLY A 360 3.91 -4.27 -12.29
N ILE A 361 3.27 -3.14 -12.52
CA ILE A 361 3.60 -2.19 -13.58
C ILE A 361 3.95 -0.84 -12.97
N VAL A 362 5.06 -0.25 -13.40
CA VAL A 362 5.41 1.15 -13.10
C VAL A 362 5.69 1.84 -14.44
N ALA A 363 4.91 2.86 -14.78
CA ALA A 363 5.05 3.51 -16.08
C ALA A 363 4.93 5.03 -15.98
N ASN A 364 5.74 5.78 -16.73
CA ASN A 364 5.54 7.22 -16.85
C ASN A 364 4.32 7.49 -17.74
N GLN A 365 3.48 8.48 -17.36
CA GLN A 365 2.33 8.92 -18.16
C GLN A 365 2.63 10.26 -18.84
N PRO A 366 3.00 10.26 -20.15
CA PRO A 366 3.37 11.48 -20.86
C PRO A 366 2.25 12.53 -20.97
N GLN A 367 1.00 12.12 -20.87
CA GLN A 367 -0.14 13.04 -20.86
C GLN A 367 -0.24 13.88 -19.58
N GLN A 368 0.41 13.42 -18.49
CA GLN A 368 0.41 14.10 -17.20
C GLN A 368 1.81 14.63 -16.89
N LEU A 369 1.95 15.94 -16.80
CA LEU A 369 3.23 16.60 -16.54
C LEU A 369 4.38 16.08 -17.43
N ALA A 370 4.08 15.67 -18.68
CA ALA A 370 5.03 15.06 -19.62
C ALA A 370 5.78 13.81 -19.06
N GLY A 371 5.23 13.12 -18.07
CA GLY A 371 5.84 11.96 -17.43
C GLY A 371 7.02 12.27 -16.50
N VAL A 372 7.24 13.52 -16.08
CA VAL A 372 8.32 13.89 -15.14
C VAL A 372 8.12 13.18 -13.80
N LEU A 373 9.21 12.98 -13.06
CA LEU A 373 9.14 12.54 -11.67
C LEU A 373 9.11 13.75 -10.73
N ASP A 374 8.06 13.86 -9.94
CA ASP A 374 8.00 14.74 -8.78
C ASP A 374 8.11 13.92 -7.47
N ILE A 375 8.02 14.59 -6.34
CA ILE A 375 8.08 13.95 -5.02
C ILE A 375 7.00 12.88 -4.87
N ALA A 376 5.76 13.20 -5.23
CA ALA A 376 4.62 12.31 -5.06
C ALA A 376 4.73 11.06 -5.95
N ALA A 377 5.11 11.24 -7.23
CA ALA A 377 5.34 10.14 -8.16
C ALA A 377 6.48 9.22 -7.71
N ALA A 378 7.58 9.79 -7.21
CA ALA A 378 8.71 9.00 -6.71
C ALA A 378 8.33 8.16 -5.48
N GLU A 379 7.54 8.70 -4.55
CA GLU A 379 7.09 7.97 -3.37
C GLU A 379 6.02 6.92 -3.70
N LYS A 380 5.06 7.23 -4.59
CA LYS A 380 4.06 6.29 -5.11
C LYS A 380 4.75 5.07 -5.74
N ALA A 381 5.64 5.31 -6.69
CA ALA A 381 6.37 4.24 -7.37
C ALA A 381 7.27 3.44 -6.41
N ALA A 382 7.98 4.10 -5.49
CA ALA A 382 8.85 3.43 -4.53
C ALA A 382 8.05 2.49 -3.61
N ARG A 383 6.90 2.94 -3.09
CA ARG A 383 6.03 2.10 -2.26
C ARG A 383 5.51 0.91 -3.05
N PHE A 384 5.09 1.12 -4.30
CA PHE A 384 4.54 0.08 -5.17
C PHE A 384 5.59 -0.99 -5.52
N VAL A 385 6.80 -0.59 -5.94
CA VAL A 385 7.91 -1.54 -6.20
C VAL A 385 8.23 -2.38 -4.97
N ARG A 386 8.25 -1.78 -3.78
CA ARG A 386 8.48 -2.53 -2.53
C ARG A 386 7.34 -3.50 -2.21
N THR A 387 6.10 -3.13 -2.51
CA THR A 387 4.95 -4.03 -2.35
C THR A 387 5.06 -5.23 -3.31
N CYS A 388 5.42 -5.00 -4.56
CA CYS A 388 5.66 -6.07 -5.53
C CYS A 388 6.79 -7.01 -5.07
N ASP A 389 7.92 -6.45 -4.62
CA ASP A 389 9.06 -7.24 -4.13
C ASP A 389 8.69 -8.07 -2.88
N ALA A 390 7.94 -7.48 -1.94
CA ALA A 390 7.49 -8.17 -0.74
C ALA A 390 6.57 -9.36 -1.03
N PHE A 391 5.83 -9.32 -2.14
CA PHE A 391 4.84 -10.33 -2.51
C PHE A 391 5.19 -11.10 -3.80
N ASN A 392 6.47 -11.21 -4.13
CA ASN A 392 6.99 -12.04 -5.23
C ASN A 392 6.45 -11.68 -6.63
N LEU A 393 6.00 -10.43 -6.84
CA LEU A 393 5.48 -9.97 -8.11
C LEU A 393 6.60 -9.38 -8.99
N PRO A 394 6.86 -9.90 -10.19
CA PRO A 394 7.76 -9.27 -11.14
C PRO A 394 7.33 -7.83 -11.46
N VAL A 395 8.28 -6.93 -11.70
CA VAL A 395 7.98 -5.54 -12.04
C VAL A 395 8.35 -5.24 -13.49
N LEU A 396 7.35 -4.83 -14.26
CA LEU A 396 7.51 -4.30 -15.60
C LEU A 396 7.53 -2.77 -15.53
N THR A 397 8.61 -2.16 -16.02
CA THR A 397 8.78 -0.70 -16.00
C THR A 397 8.74 -0.16 -17.42
N PHE A 398 7.87 0.83 -17.71
CA PHE A 398 7.81 1.53 -18.99
C PHE A 398 8.29 2.97 -18.81
N VAL A 399 9.32 3.35 -19.59
CA VAL A 399 10.04 4.60 -19.37
C VAL A 399 9.80 5.58 -20.52
N ASP A 400 9.19 6.71 -20.18
CA ASP A 400 9.20 7.95 -20.98
C ASP A 400 9.32 9.14 -20.03
N VAL A 401 10.54 9.40 -19.55
CA VAL A 401 10.81 10.38 -18.49
C VAL A 401 11.82 11.44 -18.92
N PRO A 402 11.43 12.72 -18.99
CA PRO A 402 12.33 13.81 -19.35
C PRO A 402 13.22 14.28 -18.19
N GLY A 403 12.91 13.92 -16.95
CA GLY A 403 13.67 14.35 -15.78
C GLY A 403 12.87 14.34 -14.50
N PHE A 404 13.47 14.82 -13.42
CA PHE A 404 12.75 15.25 -12.22
C PHE A 404 12.16 16.63 -12.42
N LEU A 405 11.00 16.91 -11.78
CA LEU A 405 10.35 18.21 -11.84
C LEU A 405 11.24 19.27 -11.20
N PRO A 406 11.68 20.30 -11.96
CA PRO A 406 12.47 21.37 -11.40
C PRO A 406 11.59 22.37 -10.62
N GLY A 407 12.16 23.03 -9.63
CA GLY A 407 11.50 24.11 -8.90
C GLY A 407 11.91 24.18 -7.44
N THR A 408 11.92 25.39 -6.89
CA THR A 408 12.30 25.64 -5.49
C THR A 408 11.42 24.89 -4.51
N GLN A 409 10.12 24.74 -4.80
CA GLN A 409 9.20 23.99 -3.95
C GLN A 409 9.60 22.51 -3.87
N GLN A 410 9.92 21.88 -5.01
CA GLN A 410 10.38 20.47 -5.03
C GLN A 410 11.70 20.30 -4.24
N GLU A 411 12.64 21.22 -4.40
CA GLU A 411 13.91 21.19 -3.68
C GLU A 411 13.71 21.33 -2.16
N TRP A 412 12.89 22.31 -1.74
CA TRP A 412 12.63 22.57 -0.33
C TRP A 412 11.77 21.49 0.34
N ASP A 413 10.83 20.91 -0.38
CA ASP A 413 10.03 19.77 0.08
C ASP A 413 10.81 18.44 0.08
N GLY A 414 12.05 18.47 -0.39
CA GLY A 414 13.02 17.40 -0.25
C GLY A 414 12.99 16.34 -1.35
N ILE A 415 12.87 16.74 -2.62
CA ILE A 415 12.93 15.84 -3.78
C ILE A 415 14.15 14.91 -3.75
N ILE A 416 15.32 15.39 -3.27
CA ILE A 416 16.54 14.59 -3.15
C ILE A 416 16.31 13.39 -2.22
N ARG A 417 15.81 13.63 -1.00
CA ARG A 417 15.58 12.60 0.01
C ARG A 417 14.41 11.68 -0.38
N ARG A 418 13.32 12.28 -0.83
CA ARG A 418 12.09 11.56 -1.15
C ARG A 418 12.21 10.80 -2.48
N GLY A 419 12.88 11.39 -3.48
CA GLY A 419 13.20 10.72 -4.73
C GLY A 419 14.20 9.55 -4.57
N ALA A 420 15.10 9.64 -3.58
CA ALA A 420 16.01 8.55 -3.25
C ALA A 420 15.31 7.26 -2.79
N LYS A 421 14.05 7.33 -2.33
CA LYS A 421 13.24 6.15 -1.99
C LYS A 421 13.03 5.26 -3.21
N LEU A 422 12.84 5.83 -4.41
CA LEU A 422 12.67 5.07 -5.64
C LEU A 422 13.96 4.36 -6.05
N ILE A 423 15.12 5.03 -5.91
CA ILE A 423 16.43 4.38 -6.11
C ILE A 423 16.56 3.18 -5.18
N TYR A 424 16.22 3.39 -3.90
CA TYR A 424 16.34 2.35 -2.89
C TYR A 424 15.43 1.16 -3.21
N ALA A 425 14.18 1.41 -3.60
CA ALA A 425 13.21 0.37 -3.92
C ALA A 425 13.69 -0.54 -5.06
N TYR A 426 14.12 0.03 -6.19
CA TYR A 426 14.62 -0.76 -7.31
C TYR A 426 15.94 -1.47 -7.01
N ALA A 427 16.86 -0.81 -6.31
CA ALA A 427 18.17 -1.41 -6.00
C ALA A 427 18.09 -2.53 -4.96
N GLU A 428 17.06 -2.52 -4.11
CA GLU A 428 16.83 -3.55 -3.08
C GLU A 428 16.00 -4.72 -3.61
N ALA A 429 15.16 -4.49 -4.63
CA ALA A 429 14.22 -5.49 -5.15
C ALA A 429 14.92 -6.76 -5.64
N THR A 430 14.33 -7.89 -5.27
CA THR A 430 14.84 -9.25 -5.56
C THR A 430 14.03 -9.98 -6.62
N VAL A 431 12.81 -9.50 -6.91
CA VAL A 431 11.94 -10.03 -7.97
C VAL A 431 12.50 -9.72 -9.36
N PRO A 432 12.01 -10.40 -10.44
CA PRO A 432 12.35 -10.01 -11.81
C PRO A 432 12.01 -8.54 -12.08
N LEU A 433 12.98 -7.79 -12.60
CA LEU A 433 12.86 -6.39 -12.99
C LEU A 433 13.11 -6.26 -14.50
N ILE A 434 12.12 -5.90 -15.27
CA ILE A 434 12.21 -5.76 -16.71
C ILE A 434 11.80 -4.35 -17.10
N THR A 435 12.67 -3.63 -17.81
CA THR A 435 12.42 -2.24 -18.18
C THR A 435 12.33 -2.11 -19.71
N THR A 436 11.31 -1.41 -20.19
CA THR A 436 11.14 -1.05 -21.61
C THR A 436 11.19 0.47 -21.74
N ILE A 437 12.15 0.99 -22.48
CA ILE A 437 12.28 2.42 -22.79
C ILE A 437 11.49 2.69 -24.07
N THR A 438 10.37 3.40 -23.95
CA THR A 438 9.49 3.69 -25.09
C THR A 438 9.92 4.95 -25.82
N ARG A 439 10.41 5.99 -25.09
CA ARG A 439 10.88 7.23 -25.70
C ARG A 439 11.95 7.91 -24.84
N LYS A 440 11.64 8.94 -24.05
CA LYS A 440 12.63 9.69 -23.27
C LYS A 440 13.15 8.91 -22.07
N ALA A 441 14.45 8.95 -21.87
CA ALA A 441 15.13 8.36 -20.70
C ALA A 441 16.30 9.28 -20.33
N TYR A 442 16.00 10.39 -19.61
CA TYR A 442 16.98 11.45 -19.39
C TYR A 442 17.47 11.52 -17.93
N GLY A 443 18.76 11.65 -17.79
CA GLY A 443 19.45 12.01 -16.57
C GLY A 443 19.19 11.06 -15.39
N GLY A 444 19.10 11.66 -14.19
CA GLY A 444 18.87 10.91 -12.97
C GLY A 444 17.50 10.20 -12.94
N ALA A 445 16.49 10.77 -13.58
CA ALA A 445 15.17 10.18 -13.64
C ALA A 445 15.14 8.85 -14.40
N TYR A 446 15.89 8.75 -15.52
CA TYR A 446 16.10 7.46 -16.18
C TYR A 446 16.77 6.44 -15.25
N ILE A 447 17.80 6.87 -14.49
CA ILE A 447 18.52 5.96 -13.60
C ILE A 447 17.55 5.34 -12.59
N VAL A 448 16.68 6.15 -11.97
CA VAL A 448 15.79 5.69 -10.87
C VAL A 448 14.61 4.88 -11.36
N MET A 449 14.26 4.93 -12.64
CA MET A 449 13.18 4.15 -13.25
C MET A 449 13.64 2.75 -13.72
N GLY A 450 14.31 2.01 -12.86
CA GLY A 450 14.71 0.64 -13.13
C GLY A 450 15.73 0.50 -14.27
N SER A 451 16.78 1.34 -14.30
CA SER A 451 17.82 1.22 -15.30
C SER A 451 18.67 -0.04 -15.12
N LYS A 452 19.32 -0.50 -16.20
CA LYS A 452 20.19 -1.69 -16.20
C LYS A 452 21.22 -1.70 -15.06
N LYS A 453 21.84 -0.56 -14.80
CA LYS A 453 22.92 -0.46 -13.80
C LYS A 453 22.38 -0.26 -12.37
N LEU A 454 21.12 0.06 -12.23
CA LEU A 454 20.45 0.11 -10.91
C LEU A 454 19.99 -1.27 -10.43
N GLY A 455 19.91 -2.25 -11.33
CA GLY A 455 19.54 -3.61 -10.94
C GLY A 455 18.54 -4.31 -11.84
N ALA A 456 18.02 -3.65 -12.89
CA ALA A 456 17.12 -4.31 -13.83
C ALA A 456 17.80 -5.50 -14.52
N ASP A 457 17.09 -6.62 -14.59
CA ASP A 457 17.58 -7.86 -15.18
C ASP A 457 17.64 -7.76 -16.71
N ILE A 458 16.61 -7.20 -17.32
CA ILE A 458 16.51 -7.01 -18.78
C ILE A 458 16.02 -5.60 -19.06
N ASN A 459 16.71 -4.90 -19.96
CA ASN A 459 16.34 -3.59 -20.47
C ASN A 459 16.13 -3.65 -21.98
N LEU A 460 14.91 -3.36 -22.41
CA LEU A 460 14.51 -3.24 -23.79
C LEU A 460 14.37 -1.76 -24.16
N ALA A 461 14.53 -1.44 -25.42
CA ALA A 461 14.27 -0.11 -25.93
C ALA A 461 13.54 -0.17 -27.28
N TRP A 462 12.65 0.76 -27.52
CA TRP A 462 12.08 0.96 -28.86
C TRP A 462 13.00 1.81 -29.73
N PRO A 463 12.86 1.80 -31.05
CA PRO A 463 13.66 2.64 -31.95
C PRO A 463 13.51 4.14 -31.66
N THR A 464 12.39 4.55 -31.08
CA THR A 464 12.06 5.92 -30.64
C THR A 464 12.75 6.32 -29.33
N ALA A 465 13.45 5.40 -28.66
CA ALA A 465 14.07 5.65 -27.35
C ALA A 465 15.21 6.66 -27.46
N GLN A 466 15.24 7.58 -26.51
CA GLN A 466 16.21 8.64 -26.36
C GLN A 466 16.91 8.53 -24.99
N VAL A 467 18.06 7.87 -24.96
CA VAL A 467 18.80 7.63 -23.71
C VAL A 467 19.95 8.63 -23.61
N ALA A 468 19.88 9.58 -22.67
CA ALA A 468 20.86 10.66 -22.57
C ALA A 468 21.00 11.23 -21.15
N VAL A 469 22.05 12.02 -20.94
CA VAL A 469 22.24 12.79 -19.71
C VAL A 469 21.16 13.88 -19.56
N MET A 470 20.77 14.48 -20.67
CA MET A 470 19.70 15.51 -20.77
C MET A 470 19.23 15.61 -22.21
N GLY A 471 18.12 16.29 -22.46
CA GLY A 471 17.64 16.55 -23.81
C GLY A 471 18.66 17.33 -24.64
N ALA A 472 18.74 17.02 -25.94
CA ALA A 472 19.76 17.51 -26.86
C ALA A 472 19.88 19.04 -26.90
N ALA A 473 18.78 19.76 -26.95
CA ALA A 473 18.77 21.23 -26.95
C ALA A 473 19.43 21.82 -25.70
N GLY A 474 19.21 21.22 -24.52
CA GLY A 474 19.87 21.60 -23.28
C GLY A 474 21.36 21.33 -23.31
N ALA A 475 21.76 20.17 -23.80
CA ALA A 475 23.16 19.79 -23.95
C ALA A 475 23.92 20.74 -24.89
N VAL A 476 23.35 21.06 -26.04
CA VAL A 476 23.94 21.98 -27.02
C VAL A 476 24.15 23.40 -26.43
N ASN A 477 23.15 23.90 -25.69
CA ASN A 477 23.30 25.22 -25.03
C ASN A 477 24.44 25.25 -24.00
N ILE A 478 24.80 24.13 -23.41
CA ILE A 478 25.92 24.03 -22.47
C ILE A 478 27.25 23.83 -23.23
N LEU A 479 27.32 22.83 -24.11
CA LEU A 479 28.53 22.43 -24.80
C LEU A 479 29.05 23.49 -25.79
N HIS A 480 28.10 24.09 -26.54
CA HIS A 480 28.42 25.04 -27.61
C HIS A 480 28.13 26.50 -27.23
N ARG A 481 27.99 26.80 -25.93
CA ARG A 481 27.66 28.14 -25.42
C ARG A 481 28.54 29.24 -25.99
N ARG A 482 29.90 28.97 -26.08
CA ARG A 482 30.86 29.96 -26.56
C ARG A 482 30.76 30.16 -28.07
N GLU A 483 30.56 29.05 -28.81
CA GLU A 483 30.44 29.08 -30.28
C GLU A 483 29.17 29.82 -30.69
N LEU A 484 28.05 29.52 -30.07
CA LEU A 484 26.76 30.20 -30.33
C LEU A 484 26.84 31.70 -29.97
N ALA A 485 27.50 32.07 -28.88
CA ALA A 485 27.68 33.46 -28.50
C ALA A 485 28.62 34.23 -29.48
N ALA A 486 29.67 33.55 -29.99
CA ALA A 486 30.57 34.14 -31.00
C ALA A 486 29.87 34.33 -32.35
N LEU A 487 29.01 33.36 -32.74
CA LEU A 487 28.18 33.46 -33.94
C LEU A 487 27.19 34.60 -33.87
N ASP A 488 26.54 34.79 -32.71
CA ASP A 488 25.64 35.92 -32.43
C ASP A 488 26.33 37.25 -32.58
N ALA A 489 27.51 37.39 -31.95
CA ALA A 489 28.35 38.59 -32.06
C ALA A 489 28.82 38.91 -33.49
N ALA A 490 28.94 37.88 -34.34
CA ALA A 490 29.26 38.00 -35.75
C ALA A 490 28.06 38.25 -36.66
N GLY A 491 26.82 38.31 -36.10
CA GLY A 491 25.59 38.53 -36.87
C GLY A 491 25.12 37.27 -37.64
N GLY A 492 25.59 36.07 -37.25
CA GLY A 492 25.22 34.84 -37.90
C GLY A 492 23.88 34.28 -37.40
N ASP A 493 23.37 33.26 -38.09
CA ASP A 493 22.10 32.61 -37.73
C ASP A 493 22.31 31.58 -36.60
N VAL A 494 22.12 32.05 -35.37
CA VAL A 494 22.25 31.26 -34.16
C VAL A 494 21.16 30.17 -34.05
N ALA A 495 19.98 30.42 -34.61
CA ALA A 495 18.87 29.48 -34.55
C ALA A 495 19.13 28.26 -35.43
N ALA A 496 19.54 28.48 -36.70
CA ALA A 496 19.90 27.43 -37.62
C ALA A 496 21.10 26.59 -37.12
N GLU A 497 22.13 27.26 -36.55
CA GLU A 497 23.31 26.53 -36.02
C GLU A 497 22.96 25.72 -34.78
N ARG A 498 22.10 26.24 -33.89
CA ARG A 498 21.61 25.49 -32.73
C ARG A 498 20.81 24.25 -33.18
N GLU A 499 19.94 24.38 -34.15
CA GLU A 499 19.17 23.27 -34.71
C GLU A 499 20.09 22.20 -35.30
N ARG A 500 21.08 22.60 -36.09
CA ARG A 500 22.08 21.70 -36.67
C ARG A 500 22.86 20.94 -35.59
N LEU A 501 23.35 21.64 -34.56
CA LEU A 501 24.09 21.04 -33.46
C LEU A 501 23.19 20.10 -32.61
N THR A 502 21.93 20.45 -32.46
CA THR A 502 20.95 19.60 -31.74
C THR A 502 20.74 18.29 -32.50
N ALA A 503 20.47 18.34 -33.79
CA ALA A 503 20.32 17.16 -34.64
C ALA A 503 21.58 16.28 -34.63
N GLN A 504 22.77 16.89 -34.73
CA GLN A 504 24.05 16.18 -34.65
C GLN A 504 24.22 15.47 -33.29
N TYR A 505 23.86 16.13 -32.20
CA TYR A 505 23.92 15.55 -30.85
C TYR A 505 22.93 14.39 -30.67
N GLU A 506 21.71 14.53 -31.19
CA GLU A 506 20.69 13.47 -31.20
C GLU A 506 21.18 12.25 -31.96
N GLU A 507 21.65 12.42 -33.18
CA GLU A 507 22.16 11.34 -34.02
C GLU A 507 23.34 10.59 -33.36
N THR A 508 24.20 11.32 -32.65
CA THR A 508 25.44 10.74 -32.09
C THR A 508 25.22 10.08 -30.73
N LEU A 509 24.41 10.66 -29.85
CA LEU A 509 24.37 10.28 -28.43
C LEU A 509 22.97 10.01 -27.88
N VAL A 510 21.91 10.55 -28.49
CA VAL A 510 20.55 10.47 -27.92
C VAL A 510 19.72 9.45 -28.73
N ASN A 511 20.19 8.21 -28.75
CA ASN A 511 19.53 7.15 -29.50
C ASN A 511 19.73 5.78 -28.82
N PRO A 512 18.87 4.78 -29.10
CA PRO A 512 18.95 3.48 -28.45
C PRO A 512 20.15 2.65 -28.91
N TRP A 513 20.67 2.91 -30.10
CA TRP A 513 21.78 2.16 -30.69
C TRP A 513 23.08 2.38 -29.91
N GLU A 514 23.36 3.62 -29.52
CA GLU A 514 24.52 3.96 -28.70
C GLU A 514 24.41 3.35 -27.30
N ALA A 515 23.22 3.37 -26.70
CA ALA A 515 22.94 2.73 -25.41
C ALA A 515 23.12 1.21 -25.48
N ALA A 516 22.64 0.57 -26.54
CA ALA A 516 22.81 -0.86 -26.78
C ALA A 516 24.29 -1.24 -27.03
N ARG A 517 24.99 -0.46 -27.85
CA ARG A 517 26.42 -0.66 -28.10
C ARG A 517 27.27 -0.63 -26.82
N ARG A 518 26.83 0.14 -25.82
CA ARG A 518 27.49 0.24 -24.50
C ARG A 518 26.97 -0.77 -23.46
N GLY A 519 25.99 -1.60 -23.81
CA GLY A 519 25.39 -2.57 -22.90
C GLY A 519 24.53 -1.95 -21.79
N PHE A 520 23.90 -0.81 -22.05
CA PHE A 520 22.91 -0.20 -21.17
C PHE A 520 21.48 -0.63 -21.54
N VAL A 521 21.31 -1.10 -22.76
CA VAL A 521 20.09 -1.72 -23.30
C VAL A 521 20.48 -3.08 -23.84
N ASP A 522 19.72 -4.12 -23.48
CA ASP A 522 20.01 -5.51 -23.87
C ASP A 522 19.52 -5.80 -25.31
N ALA A 523 18.38 -5.19 -25.70
CA ALA A 523 17.86 -5.30 -27.07
C ALA A 523 17.09 -4.05 -27.48
N VAL A 524 17.22 -3.66 -28.74
CA VAL A 524 16.31 -2.72 -29.40
C VAL A 524 15.29 -3.55 -30.16
N ILE A 525 14.01 -3.35 -29.86
CA ILE A 525 12.89 -4.16 -30.35
C ILE A 525 11.86 -3.29 -31.05
N SER A 526 11.10 -3.83 -32.01
CA SER A 526 9.92 -3.15 -32.54
C SER A 526 8.83 -3.06 -31.47
N PRO A 527 8.05 -1.97 -31.43
CA PRO A 527 7.00 -1.83 -30.42
C PRO A 527 6.02 -3.00 -30.36
N HIS A 528 5.59 -3.55 -31.51
CA HIS A 528 4.70 -4.72 -31.59
C HIS A 528 5.29 -6.01 -31.00
N GLU A 529 6.63 -6.13 -30.87
CA GLU A 529 7.28 -7.29 -30.26
C GLU A 529 7.26 -7.24 -28.71
N THR A 530 6.86 -6.12 -28.12
CA THR A 530 7.02 -5.86 -26.68
C THR A 530 6.39 -6.94 -25.81
N ARG A 531 5.14 -7.32 -26.06
CA ARG A 531 4.46 -8.38 -25.30
C ARG A 531 5.23 -9.70 -25.34
N GLN A 532 5.66 -10.13 -26.52
CA GLN A 532 6.39 -11.38 -26.71
C GLN A 532 7.74 -11.36 -25.99
N GLN A 533 8.47 -10.25 -26.06
CA GLN A 533 9.78 -10.10 -25.43
C GLN A 533 9.68 -10.06 -23.91
N LEU A 534 8.67 -9.36 -23.36
CA LEU A 534 8.41 -9.33 -21.91
C LEU A 534 8.02 -10.70 -21.38
N ALA A 535 7.13 -11.43 -22.08
CA ALA A 535 6.75 -12.79 -21.71
C ALA A 535 7.96 -13.76 -21.75
N ALA A 536 8.81 -13.65 -22.77
CA ALA A 536 10.04 -14.44 -22.85
C ALA A 536 11.00 -14.12 -21.69
N ALA A 537 11.14 -12.84 -21.34
CA ALA A 537 11.96 -12.38 -20.22
C ALA A 537 11.42 -12.90 -18.88
N LEU A 538 10.12 -12.84 -18.64
CA LEU A 538 9.50 -13.38 -17.42
C LEU A 538 9.76 -14.88 -17.27
N ARG A 539 9.57 -15.65 -18.36
CA ARG A 539 9.88 -17.09 -18.35
C ARG A 539 11.35 -17.37 -18.05
N ALA A 540 12.27 -16.58 -18.62
CA ALA A 540 13.70 -16.73 -18.39
C ALA A 540 14.10 -16.41 -16.94
N LEU A 541 13.39 -15.48 -16.29
CA LEU A 541 13.65 -15.00 -14.94
C LEU A 541 12.82 -15.71 -13.86
N ALA A 542 11.96 -16.67 -14.20
CA ALA A 542 11.05 -17.35 -13.28
C ALA A 542 11.76 -17.98 -12.06
N THR A 543 13.02 -18.39 -12.23
CA THR A 543 13.82 -18.98 -11.16
C THR A 543 14.84 -18.03 -10.56
N LYS A 544 14.73 -16.72 -10.84
CA LYS A 544 15.64 -15.72 -10.27
C LYS A 544 15.69 -15.83 -8.76
N ARG A 545 16.91 -15.84 -8.20
CA ARG A 545 17.16 -15.80 -6.76
C ARG A 545 18.28 -14.80 -6.50
N VAL A 546 18.04 -13.87 -5.60
CA VAL A 546 19.02 -12.86 -5.19
C VAL A 546 19.26 -12.98 -3.70
N ALA A 547 20.52 -13.18 -3.32
CA ALA A 547 20.94 -13.15 -1.92
C ALA A 547 21.69 -11.85 -1.65
N GLY A 548 21.06 -10.95 -0.93
CA GLY A 548 21.69 -9.73 -0.46
C GLY A 548 22.60 -9.97 0.75
N PRO A 549 23.45 -8.98 1.14
CA PRO A 549 24.21 -9.05 2.37
C PRO A 549 23.30 -9.24 3.58
N ALA A 550 23.71 -10.09 4.54
CA ALA A 550 22.96 -10.29 5.77
C ALA A 550 22.89 -8.98 6.57
N ARG A 551 21.67 -8.53 6.91
CA ARG A 551 21.41 -7.30 7.68
C ARG A 551 20.15 -7.46 8.52
N ARG A 552 19.98 -6.65 9.56
CA ARG A 552 18.73 -6.66 10.36
C ARG A 552 17.54 -6.14 9.54
N HIS A 553 17.75 -5.06 8.82
CA HIS A 553 16.80 -4.43 7.87
C HIS A 553 17.55 -3.40 7.02
N GLY A 554 16.94 -2.94 5.93
CA GLY A 554 17.41 -1.80 5.18
C GLY A 554 17.19 -0.48 5.94
N ASN A 555 18.02 0.53 5.68
CA ASN A 555 17.83 1.89 6.19
C ASN A 555 17.35 2.80 5.05
N VAL A 556 16.04 2.67 4.76
CA VAL A 556 15.39 3.47 3.70
C VAL A 556 15.42 4.95 4.09
N PRO A 557 15.69 5.87 3.16
CA PRO A 557 15.57 7.32 3.43
C PRO A 557 14.09 7.70 3.63
N LEU A 558 13.62 7.69 4.89
CA LEU A 558 12.22 7.97 5.28
C LEU A 558 11.85 9.46 5.18
#